data_2d31b909797c1dd616639fdc28148681
#
_entry.id   2d31b909797c1dd616639fdc28148681
#
_cell.length_a   1.000
_cell.length_b   1.000
_cell.length_c   1.000
_cell.angle_alpha   90.00
_cell.angle_beta   90.00
_cell.angle_gamma   90.00
#
_symmetry.space_group_name_H-M   'P 1'
#
loop_
_entity.id
_entity.type
_entity.pdbx_description
1 polymer ?
#
loop_
_entity_poly.entity_id
_entity_poly.type
_entity_poly.pdbx_seq_one_letter_code
_entity_poly.pdbx_strand_id
1 'polypeptide(L)'
;MGMIKTLKFGGTSVGSAANMRRVADIVVSEGARLTVLSAMSGTTDALVRISGAARGGDRETVRETVEMLREKYSTCIDELLGDCRPAARDRMEETLALIANEIFTYRGEVSDKLILAQGELLTSAIFCFHMQELGYRAVLL
;
A
#
# COMPACT_ATOMS: atom_id res chain seq x y z
N MET A 1 28.53 -16.29 7.61
CA MET A 1 27.17 -15.75 7.36
C MET A 1 27.24 -14.71 6.25
N GLY A 2 26.46 -14.87 5.22
CA GLY A 2 26.37 -13.86 4.16
C GLY A 2 25.64 -12.60 4.64
N MET A 3 26.02 -11.43 4.12
CA MET A 3 25.30 -10.19 4.34
C MET A 3 23.89 -10.28 3.76
N ILE A 4 22.90 -9.78 4.51
CA ILE A 4 21.53 -9.64 4.01
C ILE A 4 21.47 -8.36 3.17
N LYS A 5 21.21 -8.52 1.86
CA LYS A 5 20.98 -7.37 0.99
C LYS A 5 19.58 -6.84 1.23
N THR A 6 19.50 -5.56 1.54
CA THR A 6 18.26 -4.81 1.71
C THR A 6 18.13 -3.82 0.57
N LEU A 7 16.96 -3.77 -0.06
CA LEU A 7 16.61 -2.77 -1.06
C LEU A 7 15.45 -1.94 -0.58
N LYS A 8 15.48 -0.64 -0.88
CA LYS A 8 14.38 0.30 -0.59
C LYS A 8 13.93 0.97 -1.88
N PHE A 9 12.61 1.03 -2.08
CA PHE A 9 11.98 1.66 -3.23
C PHE A 9 11.00 2.73 -2.79
N GLY A 10 11.08 3.90 -3.44
CA GLY A 10 10.19 5.03 -3.22
C GLY A 10 8.82 4.87 -3.91
N GLY A 11 7.92 5.80 -3.65
CA GLY A 11 6.54 5.74 -4.14
C GLY A 11 6.40 5.75 -5.65
N THR A 12 7.28 6.45 -6.39
CA THR A 12 7.29 6.45 -7.85
C THR A 12 7.67 5.08 -8.40
N SER A 13 8.64 4.42 -7.78
CA SER A 13 9.10 3.08 -8.18
C SER A 13 8.01 2.01 -8.05
N VAL A 14 7.05 2.20 -7.15
CA VAL A 14 5.93 1.28 -6.90
C VAL A 14 4.58 1.89 -7.29
N GLY A 15 4.60 2.96 -8.08
CA GLY A 15 3.41 3.77 -8.38
C GLY A 15 2.42 3.17 -9.39
N SER A 16 2.74 2.02 -9.98
CA SER A 16 1.89 1.30 -10.93
C SER A 16 2.20 -0.19 -10.94
N ALA A 17 1.32 -1.00 -11.53
CA ALA A 17 1.56 -2.43 -11.74
C ALA A 17 2.83 -2.68 -12.57
N ALA A 18 3.04 -1.91 -13.65
CA ALA A 18 4.23 -2.02 -14.48
C ALA A 18 5.51 -1.72 -13.69
N ASN A 19 5.50 -0.69 -12.85
CA ASN A 19 6.62 -0.33 -12.00
C ASN A 19 6.87 -1.40 -10.92
N MET A 20 5.82 -1.96 -10.31
CA MET A 20 5.97 -3.06 -9.35
C MET A 20 6.59 -4.30 -10.00
N ARG A 21 6.26 -4.62 -11.25
CA ARG A 21 6.92 -5.72 -11.97
C ARG A 21 8.43 -5.46 -12.14
N ARG A 22 8.82 -4.23 -12.46
CA ARG A 22 10.25 -3.85 -12.55
C ARG A 22 10.94 -3.95 -11.20
N VAL A 23 10.29 -3.55 -10.12
CA VAL A 23 10.83 -3.71 -8.77
C VAL A 23 11.04 -5.19 -8.44
N ALA A 24 10.09 -6.06 -8.78
CA ALA A 24 10.22 -7.49 -8.60
C ALA A 24 11.45 -8.06 -9.36
N ASP A 25 11.63 -7.64 -10.62
CA ASP A 25 12.79 -8.05 -11.42
C ASP A 25 14.11 -7.61 -10.76
N ILE A 26 14.18 -6.40 -10.24
CA ILE A 26 15.37 -5.90 -9.53
C ILE A 26 15.61 -6.69 -8.24
N VAL A 27 14.58 -6.92 -7.44
CA VAL A 27 14.67 -7.67 -6.17
C VAL A 27 15.24 -9.08 -6.44
N VAL A 28 14.75 -9.74 -7.48
CA VAL A 28 15.19 -11.08 -7.86
C VAL A 28 16.62 -11.05 -8.40
N SER A 29 16.93 -10.17 -9.35
CA SER A 29 18.26 -10.09 -9.97
C SER A 29 19.35 -9.72 -8.97
N GLU A 30 19.03 -8.87 -8.00
CA GLU A 30 19.94 -8.45 -6.94
C GLU A 30 20.04 -9.45 -5.78
N GLY A 31 19.19 -10.47 -5.75
CA GLY A 31 19.14 -11.44 -4.66
C GLY A 31 18.81 -10.82 -3.31
N ALA A 32 17.99 -9.77 -3.31
CA ALA A 32 17.62 -9.08 -2.08
C ALA A 32 16.74 -9.95 -1.19
N ARG A 33 17.06 -9.99 0.10
CA ARG A 33 16.30 -10.77 1.09
C ARG A 33 15.33 -9.94 1.90
N LEU A 34 15.56 -8.64 1.95
CA LEU A 34 14.67 -7.67 2.60
C LEU A 34 14.37 -6.54 1.61
N THR A 35 13.09 -6.25 1.42
CA THR A 35 12.64 -5.17 0.54
C THR A 35 11.73 -4.23 1.31
N VAL A 36 12.06 -2.95 1.29
CA VAL A 36 11.28 -1.89 1.95
C VAL A 36 10.62 -1.04 0.88
N LEU A 37 9.31 -0.91 0.95
CA LEU A 37 8.51 -0.17 -0.03
C LEU A 37 7.81 1.02 0.63
N SER A 38 7.80 2.14 -0.06
CA SER A 38 6.91 3.26 0.25
C SER A 38 5.48 2.99 -0.22
N ALA A 39 4.54 3.82 0.19
CA ALA A 39 3.22 3.86 -0.43
C ALA A 39 3.34 4.22 -1.92
N MET A 40 2.39 3.77 -2.75
CA MET A 40 2.30 4.21 -4.14
C MET A 40 2.25 5.74 -4.21
N SER A 41 2.88 6.32 -5.24
CA SER A 41 2.93 7.78 -5.41
C SER A 41 1.53 8.41 -5.33
N GLY A 42 1.41 9.53 -4.64
CA GLY A 42 0.15 10.23 -4.39
C GLY A 42 -0.70 9.67 -3.24
N THR A 43 -0.39 8.48 -2.73
CA THR A 43 -1.15 7.88 -1.62
C THR A 43 -0.93 8.64 -0.31
N THR A 44 0.30 9.01 0.01
CA THR A 44 0.60 9.77 1.23
C THR A 44 -0.14 11.10 1.25
N ASP A 45 -0.16 11.84 0.15
CA ASP A 45 -0.89 13.10 0.03
C ASP A 45 -2.41 12.89 0.22
N ALA A 46 -2.95 11.82 -0.36
CA ALA A 46 -4.36 11.45 -0.16
C ALA A 46 -4.67 11.14 1.31
N LEU A 47 -3.80 10.40 2.00
CA LEU A 47 -3.98 10.07 3.41
C LEU A 47 -3.86 11.30 4.32
N VAL A 48 -2.94 12.22 4.01
CA VAL A 48 -2.85 13.54 4.69
C VAL A 48 -4.14 14.33 4.48
N ARG A 49 -4.69 14.34 3.26
CA ARG A 49 -5.96 15.00 2.96
C ARG A 49 -7.12 14.39 3.74
N ILE A 50 -7.17 13.06 3.86
CA ILE A 50 -8.17 12.35 4.67
C ILE A 50 -8.07 12.78 6.14
N SER A 51 -6.87 12.77 6.73
CA SER A 51 -6.66 13.19 8.12
C SER A 51 -7.07 14.64 8.35
N GLY A 52 -6.71 15.55 7.46
CA GLY A 52 -7.09 16.95 7.54
C GLY A 52 -8.59 17.17 7.45
N ALA A 53 -9.25 16.50 6.51
CA ALA A 53 -10.70 16.54 6.33
C ALA A 53 -11.44 15.95 7.53
N ALA A 54 -10.96 14.84 8.07
CA ALA A 54 -11.51 14.22 9.28
C ALA A 54 -11.44 15.15 10.48
N ARG A 55 -10.31 15.82 10.67
CA ARG A 55 -10.10 16.82 11.72
C ARG A 55 -11.07 18.00 11.60
N GLY A 56 -11.37 18.43 10.38
CA GLY A 56 -12.32 19.51 10.08
C GLY A 56 -13.78 19.07 10.02
N GLY A 57 -14.10 17.78 10.15
CA GLY A 57 -15.45 17.25 10.03
C GLY A 57 -15.98 17.19 8.59
N ASP A 58 -15.13 17.34 7.59
CA ASP A 58 -15.47 17.28 6.17
C ASP A 58 -15.57 15.83 5.68
N ARG A 59 -16.75 15.26 5.90
CA ARG A 59 -17.04 13.85 5.53
C ARG A 59 -17.07 13.62 4.03
N GLU A 60 -17.41 14.62 3.24
CA GLU A 60 -17.49 14.49 1.78
C GLU A 60 -16.10 14.34 1.18
N THR A 61 -15.16 15.22 1.55
CA THR A 61 -13.76 15.11 1.13
C THR A 61 -13.14 13.77 1.57
N VAL A 62 -13.45 13.30 2.78
CA VAL A 62 -13.00 11.97 3.24
C VAL A 62 -13.50 10.88 2.31
N ARG A 63 -14.82 10.84 2.04
CA ARG A 63 -15.44 9.82 1.19
C ARG A 63 -14.85 9.81 -0.21
N GLU A 64 -14.76 10.97 -0.84
CA GLU A 64 -14.20 11.11 -2.19
C GLU A 64 -12.75 10.65 -2.27
N THR A 65 -11.95 11.03 -1.27
CA THR A 65 -10.53 10.67 -1.26
C THR A 65 -10.32 9.17 -0.99
N VAL A 66 -11.12 8.56 -0.12
CA VAL A 66 -11.11 7.10 0.10
C VAL A 66 -11.51 6.36 -1.18
N GLU A 67 -12.52 6.84 -1.90
CA GLU A 67 -12.95 6.22 -3.16
C GLU A 67 -11.86 6.33 -4.25
N MET A 68 -11.20 7.46 -4.34
CA MET A 68 -10.05 7.64 -5.23
C MET A 68 -8.92 6.64 -4.91
N LEU A 69 -8.62 6.41 -3.64
CA LEU A 69 -7.65 5.40 -3.23
C LEU A 69 -8.11 3.99 -3.60
N ARG A 70 -9.39 3.67 -3.38
CA ARG A 70 -9.96 2.37 -3.76
C ARG A 70 -9.79 2.10 -5.25
N GLU A 71 -10.14 3.05 -6.10
CA GLU A 71 -9.96 2.92 -7.56
C GLU A 71 -8.49 2.72 -7.94
N LYS A 72 -7.61 3.53 -7.37
CA LYS A 72 -6.17 3.44 -7.65
C LYS A 72 -5.59 2.07 -7.31
N TYR A 73 -5.85 1.58 -6.11
CA TYR A 73 -5.32 0.29 -5.67
C TYR A 73 -6.02 -0.88 -6.36
N SER A 74 -7.33 -0.78 -6.62
CA SER A 74 -8.05 -1.79 -7.40
C SER A 74 -7.47 -1.95 -8.80
N THR A 75 -7.19 -0.86 -9.48
CA THR A 75 -6.55 -0.87 -10.80
C THR A 75 -5.19 -1.56 -10.76
N CYS A 76 -4.37 -1.21 -9.79
CA CYS A 76 -3.06 -1.85 -9.61
C CYS A 76 -3.19 -3.35 -9.33
N ILE A 77 -4.09 -3.75 -8.44
CA ILE A 77 -4.35 -5.15 -8.10
C ILE A 77 -4.81 -5.92 -9.34
N ASP A 78 -5.74 -5.36 -10.12
CA ASP A 78 -6.29 -6.01 -11.31
C ASP A 78 -5.26 -6.19 -12.42
N GLU A 79 -4.38 -5.23 -12.60
CA GLU A 79 -3.32 -5.28 -13.61
C GLU A 79 -2.12 -6.14 -13.19
N LEU A 80 -1.85 -6.23 -11.89
CA LEU A 80 -0.66 -6.89 -11.35
C LEU A 80 -0.91 -8.36 -11.02
N LEU A 81 -2.06 -8.69 -10.43
CA LEU A 81 -2.31 -9.98 -9.78
C LEU A 81 -3.31 -10.83 -10.55
N GLY A 82 -3.12 -12.16 -10.49
CA GLY A 82 -4.02 -13.18 -10.96
C GLY A 82 -4.71 -13.92 -9.79
N ASP A 83 -4.15 -15.03 -9.38
CA ASP A 83 -4.73 -15.91 -8.36
C ASP A 83 -4.82 -15.26 -6.98
N CYS A 84 -3.90 -14.37 -6.64
CA CYS A 84 -3.93 -13.61 -5.37
C CYS A 84 -4.83 -12.38 -5.41
N ARG A 85 -5.47 -12.08 -6.53
CA ARG A 85 -6.34 -10.88 -6.68
C ARG A 85 -7.45 -10.80 -5.64
N PRO A 86 -8.22 -11.87 -5.35
CA PRO A 86 -9.25 -11.83 -4.32
C PRO A 86 -8.67 -11.49 -2.94
N ALA A 87 -7.59 -12.13 -2.54
CA ALA A 87 -6.94 -11.89 -1.26
C ALA A 87 -6.39 -10.45 -1.15
N ALA A 88 -5.84 -9.92 -2.23
CA ALA A 88 -5.36 -8.54 -2.27
C ALA A 88 -6.51 -7.52 -2.19
N ARG A 89 -7.63 -7.79 -2.82
CA ARG A 89 -8.84 -6.96 -2.70
C ARG A 89 -9.40 -6.97 -1.29
N ASP A 90 -9.47 -8.14 -0.65
CA ASP A 90 -9.89 -8.25 0.75
C ASP A 90 -8.96 -7.43 1.65
N ARG A 91 -7.65 -7.52 1.45
CA ARG A 91 -6.68 -6.71 2.18
C ARG A 91 -6.85 -5.21 1.97
N MET A 92 -7.14 -4.79 0.74
CA MET A 92 -7.45 -3.38 0.44
C MET A 92 -8.69 -2.90 1.19
N GLU A 93 -9.78 -3.66 1.15
CA GLU A 93 -11.03 -3.30 1.84
C GLU A 93 -10.85 -3.27 3.37
N GLU A 94 -10.10 -4.21 3.94
CA GLU A 94 -9.73 -4.20 5.36
C GLU A 94 -8.96 -2.92 5.73
N THR A 95 -8.01 -2.52 4.87
CA THR A 95 -7.22 -1.29 5.06
C THR A 95 -8.10 -0.06 5.01
N LEU A 96 -8.99 0.05 4.03
CA LEU A 96 -9.92 1.18 3.91
C LEU A 96 -10.92 1.21 5.07
N ALA A 97 -11.39 0.05 5.54
CA ALA A 97 -12.26 -0.05 6.70
C ALA A 97 -11.54 0.42 7.99
N LEU A 98 -10.26 0.09 8.14
CA LEU A 98 -9.44 0.56 9.26
C LEU A 98 -9.31 2.08 9.24
N ILE A 99 -9.04 2.67 8.07
CA ILE A 99 -8.99 4.13 7.89
C ILE A 99 -10.34 4.75 8.27
N ALA A 100 -11.45 4.20 7.80
CA ALA A 100 -12.79 4.70 8.12
C ALA A 100 -13.09 4.64 9.62
N ASN A 101 -12.67 3.55 10.30
CA ASN A 101 -12.82 3.42 11.74
C ASN A 101 -11.98 4.45 12.51
N GLU A 102 -10.72 4.68 12.10
CA GLU A 102 -9.88 5.71 12.72
C GLU A 102 -10.42 7.13 12.52
N ILE A 103 -11.07 7.39 11.38
CA ILE A 103 -11.76 8.66 11.12
C ILE A 103 -12.95 8.83 12.06
N PHE A 104 -13.74 7.76 12.23
CA PHE A 104 -14.93 7.80 13.11
C PHE A 104 -14.56 8.02 14.58
N THR A 105 -13.46 7.41 15.03
CA THR A 105 -12.95 7.50 16.40
C THR A 105 -11.76 8.46 16.52
N TYR A 106 -11.67 9.47 15.67
CA TYR A 106 -10.49 10.31 15.49
C TYR A 106 -9.92 10.86 16.81
N ARG A 107 -8.63 10.59 17.04
CA ARG A 107 -7.88 10.89 18.27
C ARG A 107 -6.65 11.75 17.99
N GLY A 108 -6.74 12.69 17.06
CA GLY A 108 -5.65 13.60 16.71
C GLY A 108 -4.44 12.88 16.11
N GLU A 109 -3.25 13.23 16.56
CA GLU A 109 -1.98 12.74 16.01
C GLU A 109 -1.85 11.20 16.00
N VAL A 110 -2.48 10.51 16.94
CA VAL A 110 -2.47 9.04 16.98
C VAL A 110 -3.20 8.48 15.76
N SER A 111 -4.39 9.00 15.45
CA SER A 111 -5.14 8.60 14.25
C SER A 111 -4.41 9.00 12.97
N ASP A 112 -3.81 10.18 12.91
CA ASP A 112 -3.01 10.63 11.77
C ASP A 112 -1.89 9.63 11.45
N LYS A 113 -1.13 9.21 12.45
CA LYS A 113 -0.04 8.24 12.27
C LYS A 113 -0.54 6.87 11.80
N LEU A 114 -1.65 6.40 12.38
CA LEU A 114 -2.26 5.12 11.98
C LEU A 114 -2.77 5.16 10.55
N ILE A 115 -3.43 6.25 10.16
CA ILE A 115 -3.94 6.45 8.79
C ILE A 115 -2.77 6.50 7.79
N LEU A 116 -1.74 7.30 8.08
CA LEU A 116 -0.59 7.46 7.17
C LEU A 116 0.18 6.15 6.94
N ALA A 117 0.30 5.31 7.96
CA ALA A 117 0.98 4.03 7.86
C ALA A 117 0.29 3.05 6.89
N GLN A 118 -1.02 3.21 6.65
CA GLN A 118 -1.78 2.25 5.84
C GLN A 118 -1.35 2.20 4.38
N GLY A 119 -0.83 3.30 3.84
CA GLY A 119 -0.34 3.33 2.45
C GLY A 119 0.84 2.40 2.23
N GLU A 120 1.83 2.44 3.10
CA GLU A 120 3.02 1.58 3.03
C GLU A 120 2.67 0.11 3.31
N LEU A 121 1.80 -0.14 4.28
CA LEU A 121 1.36 -1.49 4.62
C LEU A 121 0.59 -2.13 3.46
N LEU A 122 -0.33 -1.40 2.82
CA LEU A 122 -1.10 -1.93 1.70
C LEU A 122 -0.21 -2.19 0.47
N THR A 123 0.66 -1.24 0.12
CA THR A 123 1.59 -1.41 -1.00
C THR A 123 2.50 -2.62 -0.79
N SER A 124 3.04 -2.78 0.41
CA SER A 124 3.89 -3.92 0.77
C SER A 124 3.15 -5.26 0.69
N ALA A 125 1.88 -5.28 1.12
CA ALA A 125 1.04 -6.48 1.03
C ALA A 125 0.77 -6.88 -0.43
N ILE A 126 0.43 -5.93 -1.29
CA ILE A 126 0.19 -6.18 -2.72
C ILE A 126 1.46 -6.70 -3.39
N PHE A 127 2.61 -6.10 -3.11
CA PHE A 127 3.89 -6.54 -3.64
C PHE A 127 4.26 -7.95 -3.13
N CYS A 128 3.98 -8.26 -1.87
CA CYS A 128 4.18 -9.59 -1.30
C CYS A 128 3.36 -10.64 -2.07
N PHE A 129 2.08 -10.37 -2.34
CA PHE A 129 1.23 -11.24 -3.16
C PHE A 129 1.81 -11.44 -4.58
N HIS A 130 2.31 -10.37 -5.19
CA HIS A 130 2.95 -10.46 -6.50
C HIS A 130 4.16 -11.39 -6.49
N MET A 131 5.04 -11.25 -5.51
CA MET A 131 6.21 -12.12 -5.36
C MET A 131 5.80 -13.58 -5.14
N GLN A 132 4.75 -13.84 -4.36
CA GLN A 132 4.21 -15.19 -4.15
C GLN A 132 3.66 -15.79 -5.46
N GLU A 133 2.95 -15.02 -6.27
CA GLU A 133 2.48 -15.47 -7.60
C GLU A 133 3.63 -15.80 -8.56
N LEU A 134 4.76 -15.12 -8.43
CA LEU A 134 5.99 -15.42 -9.18
C LEU A 134 6.71 -16.69 -8.67
N GLY A 135 6.21 -17.32 -7.60
CA GLY A 135 6.76 -18.54 -7.02
C GLY A 135 7.81 -18.34 -5.93
N TYR A 136 8.01 -17.12 -5.47
CA TYR A 136 8.96 -16.83 -4.39
C TYR A 136 8.31 -16.97 -3.01
N ARG A 137 9.11 -17.43 -2.03
CA ARG A 137 8.69 -17.46 -0.62
C ARG A 137 8.80 -16.06 -0.02
N ALA A 138 7.79 -15.25 -0.26
CA ALA A 138 7.69 -13.91 0.28
C ALA A 138 6.78 -13.88 1.51
N VAL A 139 7.18 -13.13 2.52
CA VAL A 139 6.40 -12.88 3.73
C VAL A 139 6.37 -11.38 4.02
N LEU A 140 5.25 -10.92 4.52
CA LEU A 140 5.09 -9.57 5.02
C LEU A 140 5.53 -9.51 6.48
N LEU A 141 6.40 -8.57 6.82
CA LEU A 141 6.88 -8.35 8.18
C LEU A 141 6.08 -7.25 8.90
#